data_c4d108a1dd2ceb2a5b76e39c651dc252
#
_entry.id   c4d108a1dd2ceb2a5b76e39c651dc252
#
_cell.length_a   1.000
_cell.length_b   1.000
_cell.length_c   1.000
_cell.angle_alpha   90.00
_cell.angle_beta   90.00
_cell.angle_gamma   90.00
#
_symmetry.space_group_name_H-M   'P 1'
#
loop_
_entity.id
_entity.type
_entity.pdbx_description
1 polymer ?
#
loop_
_entity_poly.entity_id
_entity_poly.type
_entity_poly.pdbx_seq_one_letter_code
_entity_poly.pdbx_strand_id
1 'polypeptide(L)'
;MNTESESFDKVKTECFRFIKSQETSKEKFKGKEKMLKSFLIPSCFWISSKAKSKHPFFLGIVGGQGTGKTTKSSILEIILKKYFKLNVFKISIDDFYKTRKERLKLSKKIHPLLMTRGVPGTHDINIMLDFFKKSKSRKFKPFKLPKFNKAIDDRFKKNQWYTLKKRPDVIIFEGWCVGAKAEKNSTLKKSINSMEKSKDTKLIWRKYVNNELKSKYKKLYDQLDCLIYLKAQSFSLLQKWRLIQEKKLWLKNKSKKTKNKIMTKEDVLSFMQTYQRVTQNMFKFAPKYASIIFNLNSDHQIKSAIYKK
;
A
#
# COMPACT_ATOMS: atom_id res chain seq x y z
N MET A 1 32.92 -5.35 -9.61
CA MET A 1 31.60 -5.81 -9.09
C MET A 1 31.02 -4.72 -8.21
N ASN A 2 29.81 -4.25 -8.47
CA ASN A 2 29.13 -3.27 -7.60
C ASN A 2 28.75 -3.95 -6.28
N THR A 3 29.32 -3.53 -5.16
CA THR A 3 29.09 -4.13 -3.86
C THR A 3 27.95 -3.46 -3.09
N GLU A 4 27.35 -4.19 -2.14
CA GLU A 4 26.31 -3.62 -1.27
C GLU A 4 26.87 -2.47 -0.41
N SER A 5 28.16 -2.52 -0.03
CA SER A 5 28.84 -1.44 0.71
C SER A 5 28.93 -0.17 -0.13
N GLU A 6 29.40 -0.26 -1.38
CA GLU A 6 29.48 0.87 -2.31
C GLU A 6 28.09 1.49 -2.56
N SER A 7 27.06 0.64 -2.67
CA SER A 7 25.70 1.11 -2.86
C SER A 7 25.18 1.89 -1.66
N PHE A 8 25.51 1.46 -0.42
CA PHE A 8 25.14 2.17 0.80
C PHE A 8 25.74 3.58 0.82
N ASP A 9 27.03 3.72 0.52
CA ASP A 9 27.71 5.03 0.53
C ASP A 9 27.13 5.99 -0.51
N LYS A 10 26.74 5.50 -1.68
CA LYS A 10 26.10 6.30 -2.74
C LYS A 10 24.70 6.78 -2.38
N VAL A 11 23.93 6.05 -1.56
CA VAL A 11 22.51 6.37 -1.29
C VAL A 11 22.23 6.85 0.12
N LYS A 12 23.14 6.64 1.10
CA LYS A 12 22.91 6.92 2.53
C LYS A 12 22.42 8.35 2.80
N THR A 13 23.06 9.34 2.20
CA THR A 13 22.73 10.75 2.42
C THR A 13 21.29 11.08 2.02
N GLU A 14 20.86 10.61 0.84
CA GLU A 14 19.53 10.90 0.34
C GLU A 14 18.45 10.10 1.07
N CYS A 15 18.72 8.83 1.35
CA CYS A 15 17.84 7.99 2.17
C CYS A 15 17.68 8.55 3.58
N PHE A 16 18.75 9.00 4.22
CA PHE A 16 18.68 9.59 5.56
C PHE A 16 17.98 10.94 5.59
N ARG A 17 18.17 11.78 4.55
CA ARG A 17 17.42 13.02 4.38
C ARG A 17 15.93 12.75 4.25
N PHE A 18 15.55 11.77 3.44
CA PHE A 18 14.17 11.35 3.30
C PHE A 18 13.61 10.81 4.62
N ILE A 19 14.32 9.91 5.30
CA ILE A 19 13.90 9.37 6.60
C ILE A 19 13.70 10.52 7.61
N LYS A 20 14.64 11.44 7.69
CA LYS A 20 14.57 12.62 8.58
C LYS A 20 13.32 13.46 8.30
N SER A 21 12.91 13.61 7.05
CA SER A 21 11.67 14.31 6.67
C SER A 21 10.39 13.62 7.15
N GLN A 22 10.45 12.32 7.44
CA GLN A 22 9.32 11.54 7.98
C GLN A 22 9.29 11.51 9.52
N GLU A 23 10.35 11.94 10.18
CA GLU A 23 10.46 12.00 11.64
C GLU A 23 9.67 13.18 12.22
N THR A 24 9.37 13.09 13.50
CA THR A 24 8.84 14.21 14.30
C THR A 24 9.81 14.51 15.44
N SER A 25 9.58 15.61 16.19
CA SER A 25 10.38 15.93 17.38
C SER A 25 10.41 14.78 18.41
N LYS A 26 9.30 14.08 18.56
CA LYS A 26 9.10 13.01 19.56
C LYS A 26 9.41 11.59 19.06
N GLU A 27 9.49 11.38 17.74
CA GLU A 27 9.67 10.05 17.16
C GLU A 27 10.74 10.07 16.08
N LYS A 28 11.85 9.40 16.39
CA LYS A 28 12.99 9.23 15.50
C LYS A 28 13.03 7.79 14.97
N PHE A 29 13.46 7.65 13.74
CA PHE A 29 13.71 6.34 13.14
C PHE A 29 14.94 5.68 13.80
N LYS A 30 14.70 4.59 14.51
CA LYS A 30 15.78 3.73 15.05
C LYS A 30 16.22 2.73 14.00
N GLY A 31 17.51 2.35 14.02
CA GLY A 31 18.04 1.28 13.16
C GLY A 31 17.97 1.56 11.65
N LYS A 32 18.01 2.83 11.23
CA LYS A 32 17.91 3.22 9.80
C LYS A 32 19.03 2.64 8.95
N GLU A 33 20.25 2.59 9.47
CA GLU A 33 21.40 2.02 8.78
C GLU A 33 21.25 0.51 8.59
N LYS A 34 20.90 -0.23 9.66
CA LYS A 34 20.61 -1.66 9.58
C LYS A 34 19.49 -1.94 8.58
N MET A 35 18.41 -1.12 8.59
CA MET A 35 17.31 -1.27 7.63
C MET A 35 17.80 -1.15 6.19
N LEU A 36 18.68 -0.19 5.89
CA LEU A 36 19.24 -0.01 4.55
C LEU A 36 20.18 -1.16 4.19
N LYS A 37 21.23 -1.41 4.99
CA LYS A 37 22.29 -2.38 4.69
C LYS A 37 21.77 -3.81 4.66
N SER A 38 20.99 -4.22 5.67
CA SER A 38 20.59 -5.62 5.81
C SER A 38 19.33 -6.02 5.06
N PHE A 39 18.50 -5.05 4.61
CA PHE A 39 17.20 -5.38 4.03
C PHE A 39 16.88 -4.67 2.72
N LEU A 40 16.93 -3.33 2.66
CA LEU A 40 16.42 -2.61 1.50
C LEU A 40 17.42 -2.61 0.33
N ILE A 41 18.72 -2.48 0.59
CA ILE A 41 19.75 -2.58 -0.45
C ILE A 41 19.80 -3.99 -1.04
N PRO A 42 19.90 -5.09 -0.27
CA PRO A 42 19.82 -6.44 -0.82
C PRO A 42 18.57 -6.68 -1.65
N SER A 43 17.40 -6.15 -1.19
CA SER A 43 16.17 -6.24 -1.96
C SER A 43 16.25 -5.49 -3.30
N CYS A 44 16.92 -4.32 -3.35
CA CYS A 44 17.11 -3.59 -4.59
C CYS A 44 18.04 -4.31 -5.56
N PHE A 45 19.09 -5.00 -5.10
CA PHE A 45 19.91 -5.88 -5.94
C PHE A 45 19.04 -7.00 -6.56
N TRP A 46 18.24 -7.67 -5.73
CA TRP A 46 17.32 -8.70 -6.19
C TRP A 46 16.30 -8.15 -7.22
N ILE A 47 15.65 -7.01 -6.92
CA ILE A 47 14.70 -6.36 -7.84
C ILE A 47 15.37 -5.97 -9.15
N SER A 48 16.54 -5.33 -9.08
CA SER A 48 17.27 -4.88 -10.27
C SER A 48 17.65 -6.06 -11.18
N SER A 49 18.09 -7.18 -10.62
CA SER A 49 18.40 -8.39 -11.40
C SER A 49 17.18 -8.92 -12.15
N LYS A 50 16.02 -8.95 -11.52
CA LYS A 50 14.75 -9.38 -12.14
C LYS A 50 14.22 -8.37 -13.17
N ALA A 51 14.37 -7.08 -12.91
CA ALA A 51 13.92 -6.02 -13.81
C ALA A 51 14.71 -5.96 -15.13
N LYS A 52 15.94 -6.48 -15.17
CA LYS A 52 16.73 -6.54 -16.43
C LYS A 52 16.07 -7.36 -17.53
N SER A 53 15.34 -8.41 -17.16
CA SER A 53 14.69 -9.32 -18.11
C SER A 53 13.25 -8.95 -18.45
N LYS A 54 12.66 -7.96 -17.77
CA LYS A 54 11.24 -7.62 -17.91
C LYS A 54 10.96 -6.14 -17.66
N HIS A 55 10.52 -5.43 -18.69
CA HIS A 55 10.20 -4.00 -18.64
C HIS A 55 8.77 -3.69 -19.09
N PRO A 56 8.00 -2.92 -18.31
CA PRO A 56 8.26 -2.54 -16.91
C PRO A 56 8.10 -3.72 -15.96
N PHE A 57 8.92 -3.76 -14.91
CA PHE A 57 8.80 -4.71 -13.81
C PHE A 57 7.79 -4.17 -12.77
N PHE A 58 6.74 -4.93 -12.48
CA PHE A 58 5.69 -4.53 -11.56
C PHE A 58 5.95 -5.08 -10.16
N LEU A 59 6.43 -4.21 -9.29
CA LEU A 59 6.69 -4.51 -7.88
C LEU A 59 5.48 -4.13 -7.01
N GLY A 60 4.78 -5.11 -6.48
CA GLY A 60 3.76 -4.91 -5.45
C GLY A 60 4.38 -4.75 -4.07
N ILE A 61 3.93 -3.78 -3.28
CA ILE A 61 4.31 -3.65 -1.86
C ILE A 61 3.05 -3.60 -1.02
N VAL A 62 2.93 -4.55 -0.12
CA VAL A 62 1.75 -4.69 0.73
C VAL A 62 2.08 -4.79 2.21
N GLY A 63 1.14 -4.34 3.02
CA GLY A 63 1.19 -4.43 4.49
C GLY A 63 0.02 -3.66 5.08
N GLY A 64 -0.38 -3.99 6.30
CA GLY A 64 -1.44 -3.32 7.01
C GLY A 64 -1.16 -1.83 7.24
N GLN A 65 -2.13 -1.14 7.78
CA GLN A 65 -1.99 0.28 8.13
C GLN A 65 -0.91 0.44 9.20
N GLY A 66 -0.08 1.48 9.06
CA GLY A 66 1.00 1.73 10.01
C GLY A 66 2.29 0.94 9.80
N THR A 67 2.36 -0.02 8.87
CA THR A 67 3.59 -0.81 8.63
C THR A 67 4.74 -0.03 7.96
N GLY A 68 4.53 1.23 7.58
CA GLY A 68 5.53 2.05 6.92
C GLY A 68 5.76 1.71 5.44
N LYS A 69 4.74 1.21 4.74
CA LYS A 69 4.79 0.92 3.29
C LYS A 69 5.35 2.07 2.47
N THR A 70 4.72 3.24 2.59
CA THR A 70 5.09 4.43 1.83
C THR A 70 6.54 4.87 2.09
N THR A 71 7.01 4.75 3.33
CA THR A 71 8.40 5.06 3.68
C THR A 71 9.36 4.07 3.04
N LYS A 72 9.10 2.76 3.19
CA LYS A 72 9.97 1.72 2.63
C LYS A 72 9.95 1.73 1.10
N SER A 73 8.79 1.93 0.49
CA SER A 73 8.65 2.05 -0.97
C SER A 73 9.39 3.27 -1.53
N SER A 74 9.39 4.41 -0.81
CA SER A 74 10.16 5.60 -1.22
C SER A 74 11.66 5.38 -1.10
N ILE A 75 12.12 4.66 -0.07
CA ILE A 75 13.54 4.33 0.08
C ILE A 75 13.99 3.37 -1.04
N LEU A 76 13.19 2.34 -1.34
CA LEU A 76 13.46 1.45 -2.49
C LEU A 76 13.53 2.24 -3.80
N GLU A 77 12.60 3.18 -4.01
CA GLU A 77 12.61 4.08 -5.18
C GLU A 77 13.91 4.88 -5.27
N ILE A 78 14.36 5.49 -4.15
CA ILE A 78 15.63 6.26 -4.09
C ILE A 78 16.80 5.37 -4.48
N ILE A 79 16.92 4.18 -3.90
CA ILE A 79 18.03 3.25 -4.16
C ILE A 79 18.02 2.80 -5.62
N LEU A 80 16.87 2.37 -6.15
CA LEU A 80 16.74 1.92 -7.54
C LEU A 80 17.08 3.03 -8.54
N LYS A 81 16.64 4.28 -8.28
CA LYS A 81 16.95 5.41 -9.14
C LYS A 81 18.42 5.84 -9.04
N LYS A 82 18.94 5.97 -7.83
CA LYS A 82 20.25 6.61 -7.63
C LYS A 82 21.41 5.67 -7.91
N TYR A 83 21.34 4.44 -7.42
CA TYR A 83 22.41 3.46 -7.58
C TYR A 83 22.26 2.65 -8.87
N PHE A 84 21.07 2.07 -9.10
CA PHE A 84 20.83 1.21 -10.27
C PHE A 84 20.47 1.99 -11.55
N LYS A 85 20.29 3.34 -11.46
CA LYS A 85 19.93 4.21 -12.59
C LYS A 85 18.63 3.84 -13.30
N LEU A 86 17.74 3.14 -12.63
CA LEU A 86 16.45 2.72 -13.16
C LEU A 86 15.42 3.87 -13.14
N ASN A 87 14.61 3.96 -14.19
CA ASN A 87 13.44 4.83 -14.24
C ASN A 87 12.31 4.19 -13.42
N VAL A 88 12.09 4.67 -12.20
CA VAL A 88 11.10 4.12 -11.26
C VAL A 88 9.90 5.04 -11.14
N PHE A 89 8.71 4.48 -11.30
CA PHE A 89 7.46 5.16 -11.02
C PHE A 89 6.76 4.50 -9.84
N LYS A 90 6.47 5.28 -8.81
CA LYS A 90 5.77 4.82 -7.60
C LYS A 90 4.37 5.39 -7.55
N ILE A 91 3.39 4.55 -7.26
CA ILE A 91 1.98 4.93 -7.11
C ILE A 91 1.28 4.07 -6.05
N SER A 92 0.33 4.66 -5.35
CA SER A 92 -0.48 3.96 -4.35
C SER A 92 -1.82 3.52 -4.94
N ILE A 93 -2.32 2.36 -4.50
CA ILE A 93 -3.70 1.95 -4.79
C ILE A 93 -4.72 2.99 -4.30
N ASP A 94 -4.38 3.72 -3.24
CA ASP A 94 -5.22 4.78 -2.67
C ASP A 94 -5.48 5.93 -3.66
N ASP A 95 -4.58 6.16 -4.62
CA ASP A 95 -4.77 7.18 -5.65
C ASP A 95 -5.91 6.85 -6.63
N PHE A 96 -6.29 5.59 -6.68
CA PHE A 96 -7.34 5.07 -7.56
C PHE A 96 -8.71 4.91 -6.89
N TYR A 97 -8.93 5.44 -5.70
CA TYR A 97 -10.29 5.40 -5.13
C TYR A 97 -11.31 5.99 -6.08
N LYS A 98 -12.48 5.39 -6.12
CA LYS A 98 -13.67 5.95 -6.76
C LYS A 98 -13.97 7.31 -6.17
N THR A 99 -14.52 8.21 -6.99
CA THR A 99 -15.00 9.52 -6.51
C THR A 99 -16.07 9.35 -5.42
N ARG A 100 -16.27 10.37 -4.61
CA ARG A 100 -17.32 10.36 -3.57
C ARG A 100 -18.69 10.09 -4.16
N LYS A 101 -19.00 10.67 -5.35
CA LYS A 101 -20.25 10.44 -6.08
C LYS A 101 -20.43 8.97 -6.49
N GLU A 102 -19.37 8.34 -7.00
CA GLU A 102 -19.39 6.92 -7.38
C GLU A 102 -19.55 6.00 -6.15
N ARG A 103 -18.86 6.32 -5.04
CA ARG A 103 -19.03 5.56 -3.78
C ARG A 103 -20.41 5.74 -3.18
N LEU A 104 -21.03 6.92 -3.29
CA LEU A 104 -22.40 7.14 -2.88
C LEU A 104 -23.38 6.28 -3.70
N LYS A 105 -23.21 6.20 -5.02
CA LYS A 105 -24.02 5.31 -5.87
C LYS A 105 -23.82 3.84 -5.46
N LEU A 106 -22.58 3.45 -5.23
CA LEU A 106 -22.23 2.09 -4.80
C LEU A 106 -22.85 1.74 -3.45
N SER A 107 -22.82 2.69 -2.50
CA SER A 107 -23.39 2.49 -1.16
C SER A 107 -24.91 2.33 -1.17
N LYS A 108 -25.60 3.08 -2.02
CA LYS A 108 -27.06 2.95 -2.20
C LYS A 108 -27.45 1.64 -2.91
N LYS A 109 -26.66 1.24 -3.92
CA LYS A 109 -26.97 0.05 -4.74
C LYS A 109 -26.65 -1.27 -4.03
N ILE A 110 -25.59 -1.32 -3.22
CA ILE A 110 -25.06 -2.57 -2.68
C ILE A 110 -25.10 -2.59 -1.15
N HIS A 111 -24.33 -1.69 -0.49
CA HIS A 111 -24.27 -1.68 0.96
C HIS A 111 -23.72 -0.35 1.51
N PRO A 112 -24.32 0.26 2.57
CA PRO A 112 -23.91 1.56 3.11
C PRO A 112 -22.42 1.64 3.50
N LEU A 113 -21.80 0.57 3.98
CA LEU A 113 -20.38 0.52 4.32
C LEU A 113 -19.45 0.82 3.13
N LEU A 114 -19.92 0.74 1.87
CA LEU A 114 -19.15 1.06 0.68
C LEU A 114 -19.05 2.58 0.40
N MET A 115 -19.74 3.41 1.17
CA MET A 115 -19.51 4.86 1.14
C MET A 115 -18.11 5.22 1.63
N THR A 116 -17.62 4.51 2.64
CA THR A 116 -16.26 4.69 3.16
C THR A 116 -15.25 4.07 2.19
N ARG A 117 -14.26 4.87 1.78
CA ARG A 117 -13.13 4.37 0.97
C ARG A 117 -12.28 3.39 1.78
N GLY A 118 -11.64 2.45 1.09
CA GLY A 118 -10.66 1.56 1.70
C GLY A 118 -10.68 0.15 1.15
N VAL A 119 -11.82 -0.52 1.28
CA VAL A 119 -11.94 -1.95 0.94
C VAL A 119 -11.98 -2.21 -0.57
N PRO A 120 -11.61 -3.43 -1.01
CA PRO A 120 -11.81 -3.85 -2.40
C PRO A 120 -13.24 -3.57 -2.88
N GLY A 121 -13.34 -3.02 -4.11
CA GLY A 121 -14.58 -2.54 -4.70
C GLY A 121 -14.77 -1.02 -4.61
N THR A 122 -14.02 -0.33 -3.73
CA THR A 122 -14.03 1.14 -3.63
C THR A 122 -12.95 1.82 -4.48
N HIS A 123 -12.13 1.05 -5.19
CA HIS A 123 -11.14 1.55 -6.15
C HIS A 123 -11.65 1.41 -7.60
N ASP A 124 -11.12 2.22 -8.48
CA ASP A 124 -11.37 2.15 -9.93
C ASP A 124 -10.37 1.20 -10.59
N ILE A 125 -10.73 -0.08 -10.62
CA ILE A 125 -9.88 -1.13 -11.18
C ILE A 125 -9.68 -0.96 -12.69
N ASN A 126 -10.64 -0.38 -13.41
CA ASN A 126 -10.51 -0.19 -14.86
C ASN A 126 -9.37 0.79 -15.18
N ILE A 127 -9.27 1.90 -14.44
CA ILE A 127 -8.15 2.84 -14.60
C ILE A 127 -6.82 2.17 -14.24
N MET A 128 -6.78 1.31 -13.20
CA MET A 128 -5.56 0.57 -12.85
C MET A 128 -5.15 -0.43 -13.93
N LEU A 129 -6.09 -1.18 -14.48
CA LEU A 129 -5.82 -2.12 -15.57
C LEU A 129 -5.33 -1.40 -16.83
N ASP A 130 -5.93 -0.26 -17.18
CA ASP A 130 -5.49 0.59 -18.28
C ASP A 130 -4.07 1.15 -18.03
N PHE A 131 -3.79 1.59 -16.80
CA PHE A 131 -2.44 2.01 -16.39
C PHE A 131 -1.41 0.91 -16.63
N PHE A 132 -1.67 -0.31 -16.16
CA PHE A 132 -0.75 -1.44 -16.35
C PHE A 132 -0.56 -1.75 -17.84
N LYS A 133 -1.65 -1.78 -18.62
CA LYS A 133 -1.64 -2.00 -20.06
C LYS A 133 -0.80 -0.93 -20.80
N LYS A 134 -1.05 0.35 -20.54
CA LYS A 134 -0.34 1.47 -21.17
C LYS A 134 1.14 1.48 -20.79
N SER A 135 1.48 1.15 -19.56
CA SER A 135 2.86 1.08 -19.10
C SER A 135 3.66 -0.03 -19.81
N LYS A 136 3.03 -1.15 -20.20
CA LYS A 136 3.65 -2.26 -20.93
C LYS A 136 3.85 -1.96 -22.41
N SER A 137 3.16 -0.97 -22.96
CA SER A 137 3.20 -0.70 -24.40
C SER A 137 4.61 -0.39 -24.91
N ARG A 138 5.03 -1.06 -25.97
CA ARG A 138 6.27 -0.72 -26.68
C ARG A 138 6.20 0.68 -27.32
N LYS A 139 5.02 1.08 -27.79
CA LYS A 139 4.70 2.43 -28.29
C LYS A 139 4.16 3.30 -27.15
N PHE A 140 4.97 3.46 -26.09
CA PHE A 140 4.59 4.24 -24.93
C PHE A 140 4.29 5.70 -25.32
N LYS A 141 3.16 6.21 -24.82
CA LYS A 141 2.79 7.63 -24.89
C LYS A 141 2.56 8.16 -23.48
N PRO A 142 2.95 9.42 -23.17
CA PRO A 142 2.65 10.02 -21.88
C PRO A 142 1.15 10.00 -21.55
N PHE A 143 0.80 9.72 -20.31
CA PHE A 143 -0.60 9.73 -19.88
C PHE A 143 -0.74 10.14 -18.42
N LYS A 144 -1.96 10.57 -18.04
CA LYS A 144 -2.28 11.01 -16.68
C LYS A 144 -2.86 9.88 -15.85
N LEU A 145 -2.54 9.88 -14.56
CA LEU A 145 -3.03 8.96 -13.54
C LEU A 145 -3.73 9.73 -12.42
N PRO A 146 -4.80 9.17 -11.85
CA PRO A 146 -5.53 9.84 -10.80
C PRO A 146 -4.63 10.11 -9.58
N LYS A 147 -5.00 11.14 -8.85
CA LYS A 147 -4.47 11.48 -7.54
C LYS A 147 -5.64 11.72 -6.61
N PHE A 148 -5.61 11.08 -5.44
CA PHE A 148 -6.69 11.18 -4.48
C PHE A 148 -6.39 12.18 -3.36
N ASN A 149 -7.35 13.06 -3.08
CA ASN A 149 -7.27 14.03 -1.99
C ASN A 149 -8.01 13.48 -0.77
N LYS A 150 -7.24 12.99 0.20
CA LYS A 150 -7.79 12.40 1.44
C LYS A 150 -8.51 13.44 2.32
N ALA A 151 -8.17 14.73 2.18
CA ALA A 151 -8.75 15.80 3.00
C ALA A 151 -10.21 16.10 2.61
N ILE A 152 -10.51 16.09 1.31
CA ILE A 152 -11.88 16.32 0.79
C ILE A 152 -12.59 14.99 0.46
N ASP A 153 -11.92 13.85 0.68
CA ASP A 153 -12.43 12.51 0.40
C ASP A 153 -12.87 12.30 -1.06
N ASP A 154 -12.12 12.89 -2.01
CA ASP A 154 -12.40 12.78 -3.45
C ASP A 154 -11.12 12.87 -4.28
N ARG A 155 -11.20 12.62 -5.59
CA ARG A 155 -10.10 12.80 -6.52
C ARG A 155 -9.76 14.28 -6.72
N PHE A 156 -8.49 14.58 -6.91
CA PHE A 156 -8.07 15.88 -7.43
C PHE A 156 -8.63 16.12 -8.84
N LYS A 157 -8.72 17.38 -9.26
CA LYS A 157 -9.04 17.76 -10.66
C LYS A 157 -7.98 17.15 -11.60
N LYS A 158 -8.37 16.81 -12.85
CA LYS A 158 -7.50 16.14 -13.83
C LYS A 158 -6.18 16.88 -14.14
N ASN A 159 -6.16 18.20 -14.03
CA ASN A 159 -4.92 18.99 -14.21
C ASN A 159 -3.88 18.73 -13.11
N GLN A 160 -4.30 18.27 -11.93
CA GLN A 160 -3.44 17.95 -10.78
C GLN A 160 -3.06 16.45 -10.71
N TRP A 161 -3.48 15.66 -11.68
CA TRP A 161 -3.15 14.24 -11.74
C TRP A 161 -1.66 14.03 -12.05
N TYR A 162 -1.12 12.87 -11.62
CA TYR A 162 0.24 12.49 -11.99
C TYR A 162 0.35 12.35 -13.52
N THR A 163 1.49 12.74 -14.08
CA THR A 163 1.80 12.49 -15.48
C THR A 163 2.96 11.50 -15.57
N LEU A 164 2.71 10.33 -16.12
CA LEU A 164 3.76 9.37 -16.46
C LEU A 164 4.32 9.76 -17.83
N LYS A 165 5.51 10.42 -17.83
CA LYS A 165 6.11 11.02 -19.03
C LYS A 165 6.95 10.05 -19.85
N LYS A 166 7.58 9.06 -19.19
CA LYS A 166 8.47 8.08 -19.80
C LYS A 166 8.08 6.67 -19.37
N ARG A 167 8.31 5.69 -20.22
CA ARG A 167 8.09 4.29 -19.85
C ARG A 167 9.01 3.92 -18.70
N PRO A 168 8.48 3.45 -17.56
CA PRO A 168 9.31 3.09 -16.41
C PRO A 168 9.99 1.72 -16.63
N ASP A 169 11.15 1.54 -15.99
CA ASP A 169 11.78 0.22 -15.85
C ASP A 169 11.13 -0.56 -14.74
N VAL A 170 10.80 0.13 -13.64
CA VAL A 170 10.13 -0.45 -12.47
C VAL A 170 8.92 0.39 -12.06
N ILE A 171 7.81 -0.26 -11.83
CA ILE A 171 6.62 0.34 -11.22
C ILE A 171 6.48 -0.21 -9.81
N ILE A 172 6.56 0.66 -8.81
CA ILE A 172 6.26 0.31 -7.42
C ILE A 172 4.77 0.62 -7.18
N PHE A 173 3.97 -0.42 -7.04
CA PHE A 173 2.54 -0.34 -6.77
C PHE A 173 2.27 -0.75 -5.32
N GLU A 174 1.99 0.22 -4.44
CA GLU A 174 1.86 -0.02 -3.01
C GLU A 174 0.42 0.11 -2.52
N GLY A 175 0.08 -0.67 -1.49
CA GLY A 175 -1.19 -0.54 -0.82
C GLY A 175 -1.45 -1.60 0.25
N TRP A 176 -2.50 -1.40 1.02
CA TRP A 176 -2.79 -2.27 2.15
C TRP A 176 -3.35 -3.64 1.74
N CYS A 177 -3.98 -3.74 0.58
CA CYS A 177 -4.57 -4.97 0.03
C CYS A 177 -3.97 -5.39 -1.32
N VAL A 178 -2.82 -4.80 -1.72
CA VAL A 178 -2.13 -5.21 -2.94
C VAL A 178 -1.73 -6.68 -2.85
N GLY A 179 -2.11 -7.48 -3.84
CA GLY A 179 -1.88 -8.92 -3.85
C GLY A 179 -2.83 -9.73 -2.95
N ALA A 180 -3.82 -9.13 -2.30
CA ALA A 180 -4.79 -9.85 -1.48
C ALA A 180 -5.62 -10.83 -2.32
N LYS A 181 -5.84 -12.02 -1.79
CA LYS A 181 -6.66 -13.08 -2.41
C LYS A 181 -8.01 -13.20 -1.72
N ALA A 182 -9.03 -13.61 -2.48
CA ALA A 182 -10.35 -13.91 -1.96
C ALA A 182 -10.33 -15.11 -1.01
N GLU A 183 -11.22 -15.10 -0.04
CA GLU A 183 -11.50 -16.24 0.84
C GLU A 183 -12.47 -17.23 0.19
N LYS A 184 -12.54 -18.45 0.75
CA LYS A 184 -13.61 -19.39 0.43
C LYS A 184 -14.96 -18.83 0.91
N ASN A 185 -16.03 -19.00 0.13
CA ASN A 185 -17.35 -18.47 0.49
C ASN A 185 -17.87 -19.02 1.82
N SER A 186 -17.51 -20.25 2.19
CA SER A 186 -17.87 -20.85 3.49
C SER A 186 -17.35 -20.05 4.68
N THR A 187 -16.14 -19.47 4.59
CA THR A 187 -15.55 -18.67 5.68
C THR A 187 -16.25 -17.34 5.90
N LEU A 188 -16.96 -16.85 4.89
CA LEU A 188 -17.71 -15.59 4.99
C LEU A 188 -18.97 -15.72 5.86
N LYS A 189 -19.47 -16.92 6.09
CA LYS A 189 -20.67 -17.13 6.93
C LYS A 189 -20.48 -16.64 8.36
N LYS A 190 -19.29 -16.85 8.93
CA LYS A 190 -18.94 -16.41 10.28
C LYS A 190 -18.47 -14.96 10.31
N SER A 191 -19.13 -14.11 11.09
CA SER A 191 -18.65 -12.75 11.39
C SER A 191 -17.37 -12.81 12.22
N ILE A 192 -16.41 -11.93 11.93
CA ILE A 192 -15.12 -11.89 12.65
C ILE A 192 -14.99 -10.71 13.61
N ASN A 193 -15.92 -9.76 13.56
CA ASN A 193 -15.94 -8.60 14.42
C ASN A 193 -17.36 -8.05 14.60
N SER A 194 -17.51 -7.05 15.48
CA SER A 194 -18.81 -6.46 15.83
C SER A 194 -19.44 -5.72 14.64
N MET A 195 -18.64 -5.08 13.79
CA MET A 195 -19.14 -4.38 12.59
C MET A 195 -19.80 -5.36 11.61
N GLU A 196 -19.17 -6.49 11.31
CA GLU A 196 -19.79 -7.51 10.46
C GLU A 196 -21.05 -8.12 11.10
N LYS A 197 -21.03 -8.33 12.43
CA LYS A 197 -22.16 -8.86 13.18
C LYS A 197 -23.35 -7.90 13.18
N SER A 198 -23.14 -6.60 13.34
CA SER A 198 -24.22 -5.61 13.49
C SER A 198 -24.62 -4.95 12.18
N LYS A 199 -23.67 -4.65 11.28
CA LYS A 199 -23.91 -3.85 10.07
C LYS A 199 -23.95 -4.65 8.77
N ASP A 200 -23.52 -5.94 8.77
CA ASP A 200 -23.54 -6.82 7.60
C ASP A 200 -24.14 -8.19 7.91
N THR A 201 -25.29 -8.21 8.58
CA THR A 201 -26.01 -9.42 9.01
C THR A 201 -26.34 -10.33 7.83
N LYS A 202 -26.70 -9.74 6.67
CA LYS A 202 -27.07 -10.44 5.43
C LYS A 202 -25.87 -10.84 4.55
N LEU A 203 -24.61 -10.64 5.00
CA LEU A 203 -23.39 -11.02 4.27
C LEU A 203 -23.20 -10.26 2.93
N ILE A 204 -23.91 -9.18 2.69
CA ILE A 204 -23.91 -8.48 1.41
C ILE A 204 -22.56 -7.77 1.19
N TRP A 205 -22.10 -7.02 2.21
CA TRP A 205 -20.87 -6.26 2.11
C TRP A 205 -19.64 -7.17 1.97
N ARG A 206 -19.47 -8.18 2.85
CA ARG A 206 -18.28 -9.03 2.82
C ARG A 206 -18.26 -9.95 1.60
N LYS A 207 -19.43 -10.42 1.11
CA LYS A 207 -19.52 -11.14 -0.16
C LYS A 207 -19.12 -10.25 -1.34
N TYR A 208 -19.59 -9.00 -1.37
CA TYR A 208 -19.22 -8.05 -2.41
C TYR A 208 -17.70 -7.81 -2.44
N VAL A 209 -17.09 -7.47 -1.28
CA VAL A 209 -15.64 -7.26 -1.14
C VAL A 209 -14.85 -8.49 -1.61
N ASN A 210 -15.29 -9.68 -1.20
CA ASN A 210 -14.66 -10.94 -1.58
C ASN A 210 -14.78 -11.24 -3.08
N ASN A 211 -15.92 -10.97 -3.69
CA ASN A 211 -16.15 -11.15 -5.12
C ASN A 211 -15.30 -10.18 -5.96
N GLU A 212 -15.14 -8.93 -5.53
CA GLU A 212 -14.21 -8.00 -6.15
C GLU A 212 -12.76 -8.53 -6.12
N LEU A 213 -12.31 -9.08 -4.98
CA LEU A 213 -11.00 -9.74 -4.88
C LEU A 213 -10.88 -10.95 -5.79
N LYS A 214 -11.94 -11.77 -5.87
CA LYS A 214 -11.96 -12.99 -6.71
C LYS A 214 -11.90 -12.68 -8.20
N SER A 215 -12.41 -11.53 -8.63
CA SER A 215 -12.58 -11.17 -10.04
C SER A 215 -11.64 -10.06 -10.49
N LYS A 216 -12.01 -8.81 -10.30
CA LYS A 216 -11.32 -7.65 -10.86
C LYS A 216 -9.92 -7.45 -10.25
N TYR A 217 -9.81 -7.56 -8.93
CA TYR A 217 -8.52 -7.40 -8.26
C TYR A 217 -7.57 -8.55 -8.59
N LYS A 218 -8.08 -9.77 -8.74
CA LYS A 218 -7.25 -10.89 -9.21
C LYS A 218 -6.60 -10.58 -10.55
N LYS A 219 -7.38 -10.10 -11.56
CA LYS A 219 -6.85 -9.72 -12.87
C LYS A 219 -5.74 -8.66 -12.79
N LEU A 220 -5.84 -7.72 -11.83
CA LEU A 220 -4.83 -6.71 -11.60
C LEU A 220 -3.59 -7.32 -10.93
N TYR A 221 -3.77 -8.08 -9.87
CA TYR A 221 -2.67 -8.61 -9.06
C TYR A 221 -1.91 -9.76 -9.74
N ASP A 222 -2.54 -10.49 -10.66
CA ASP A 222 -1.87 -11.48 -11.51
C ASP A 222 -0.82 -10.84 -12.46
N GLN A 223 -0.84 -9.50 -12.59
CA GLN A 223 0.14 -8.77 -13.40
C GLN A 223 1.38 -8.32 -12.61
N LEU A 224 1.39 -8.51 -11.30
CA LEU A 224 2.56 -8.21 -10.47
C LEU A 224 3.64 -9.27 -10.68
N ASP A 225 4.88 -8.82 -10.89
CA ASP A 225 6.03 -9.69 -11.07
C ASP A 225 6.64 -10.12 -9.75
N CYS A 226 6.47 -9.29 -8.73
CA CYS A 226 6.98 -9.50 -7.38
C CYS A 226 6.03 -8.87 -6.37
N LEU A 227 5.91 -9.50 -5.20
CA LEU A 227 5.20 -8.96 -4.06
C LEU A 227 6.11 -8.93 -2.84
N ILE A 228 6.35 -7.74 -2.30
CA ILE A 228 6.97 -7.53 -0.99
C ILE A 228 5.87 -7.41 0.05
N TYR A 229 5.89 -8.28 1.05
CA TYR A 229 4.95 -8.26 2.15
C TYR A 229 5.58 -7.74 3.45
N LEU A 230 5.09 -6.61 3.95
CA LEU A 230 5.44 -6.07 5.26
C LEU A 230 4.55 -6.71 6.32
N LYS A 231 5.02 -7.79 6.90
CA LYS A 231 4.27 -8.62 7.85
C LYS A 231 4.38 -8.08 9.27
N ALA A 232 3.30 -7.51 9.78
CA ALA A 232 3.14 -7.22 11.20
C ALA A 232 2.85 -8.51 11.98
N GLN A 233 3.11 -8.52 13.28
CA GLN A 233 2.91 -9.70 14.14
C GLN A 233 1.43 -10.01 14.37
N SER A 234 0.57 -8.98 14.47
CA SER A 234 -0.85 -9.15 14.76
C SER A 234 -1.69 -7.99 14.22
N PHE A 235 -3.01 -8.19 14.16
CA PHE A 235 -3.95 -7.14 13.81
C PHE A 235 -4.05 -6.07 14.92
N SER A 236 -3.96 -6.45 16.19
CA SER A 236 -3.94 -5.51 17.30
C SER A 236 -2.75 -4.56 17.26
N LEU A 237 -1.59 -5.03 16.79
CA LEU A 237 -0.44 -4.17 16.57
C LEU A 237 -0.71 -3.14 15.45
N LEU A 238 -1.40 -3.52 14.38
CA LEU A 238 -1.81 -2.57 13.33
C LEU A 238 -2.79 -1.52 13.86
N GLN A 239 -3.71 -1.90 14.75
CA GLN A 239 -4.61 -0.96 15.41
C GLN A 239 -3.83 0.05 16.27
N LYS A 240 -2.86 -0.43 17.08
CA LYS A 240 -1.95 0.42 17.86
C LYS A 240 -1.20 1.41 16.97
N TRP A 241 -0.63 0.94 15.88
CA TRP A 241 0.10 1.81 14.93
C TRP A 241 -0.81 2.84 14.24
N ARG A 242 -2.04 2.44 13.92
CA ARG A 242 -3.01 3.38 13.32
C ARG A 242 -3.43 4.47 14.30
N LEU A 243 -3.61 4.14 15.59
CA LEU A 243 -3.87 5.13 16.64
C LEU A 243 -2.73 6.13 16.81
N ILE A 244 -1.48 5.64 16.77
CA ILE A 244 -0.29 6.51 16.80
C ILE A 244 -0.28 7.47 15.60
N GLN A 245 -0.60 6.98 14.40
CA GLN A 245 -0.69 7.83 13.20
C GLN A 245 -1.76 8.92 13.34
N GLU A 246 -2.92 8.59 13.88
CA GLU A 246 -4.00 9.57 14.08
C GLU A 246 -3.61 10.64 15.09
N LYS A 247 -2.97 10.23 16.20
CA LYS A 247 -2.41 11.16 17.21
C LYS A 247 -1.38 12.12 16.59
N LYS A 248 -0.52 11.63 15.68
CA LYS A 248 0.44 12.47 14.95
C LYS A 248 -0.27 13.49 14.05
N LEU A 249 -1.30 13.08 13.34
CA LEU A 249 -2.11 13.98 12.51
C LEU A 249 -2.78 15.06 13.36
N TRP A 250 -3.29 14.69 14.51
CA TRP A 250 -3.87 15.61 15.48
C TRP A 250 -2.85 16.67 15.94
N LEU A 251 -1.65 16.24 16.36
CA LEU A 251 -0.58 17.13 16.81
C LEU A 251 -0.13 18.11 15.71
N LYS A 252 -0.01 17.64 14.46
CA LYS A 252 0.37 18.49 13.30
C LYS A 252 -0.70 19.52 12.92
N ASN A 253 -1.97 19.25 13.21
CA ASN A 253 -3.09 20.10 12.80
C ASN A 253 -3.65 20.95 13.95
N LYS A 254 -3.12 20.81 15.18
CA LYS A 254 -3.57 21.55 16.36
C LYS A 254 -3.46 23.07 16.21
N SER A 255 -2.48 23.54 15.42
CA SER A 255 -2.25 24.97 15.12
C SER A 255 -3.05 25.49 13.91
N LYS A 256 -3.65 24.60 13.11
CA LYS A 256 -4.46 25.00 11.95
C LYS A 256 -5.93 25.00 12.35
N LYS A 257 -6.59 26.17 12.26
CA LYS A 257 -8.05 26.37 12.50
C LYS A 257 -8.97 25.53 11.58
N THR A 258 -8.44 24.56 10.83
CA THR A 258 -9.24 23.68 10.00
C THR A 258 -9.86 22.58 10.89
N LYS A 259 -11.19 22.57 11.01
CA LYS A 259 -12.02 21.48 11.56
C LYS A 259 -11.87 20.21 10.70
N ASN A 260 -10.66 19.68 10.58
CA ASN A 260 -10.47 18.34 10.04
C ASN A 260 -11.09 17.37 11.06
N LYS A 261 -12.01 16.55 10.61
CA LYS A 261 -12.60 15.45 11.38
C LYS A 261 -11.49 14.46 11.76
N ILE A 262 -10.87 14.72 12.90
CA ILE A 262 -9.91 13.82 13.51
C ILE A 262 -10.73 12.72 14.17
N MET A 263 -10.38 11.47 13.87
CA MET A 263 -11.08 10.31 14.39
C MET A 263 -10.77 10.13 15.88
N THR A 264 -11.78 9.86 16.69
CA THR A 264 -11.60 9.39 18.07
C THR A 264 -10.93 8.02 18.09
N LYS A 265 -10.54 7.54 19.27
CA LYS A 265 -10.01 6.18 19.42
C LYS A 265 -11.02 5.13 18.96
N GLU A 266 -12.27 5.31 19.34
CA GLU A 266 -13.40 4.45 19.00
C GLU A 266 -13.67 4.45 17.49
N ASP A 267 -13.63 5.64 16.86
CA ASP A 267 -13.75 5.78 15.40
C ASP A 267 -12.65 5.04 14.67
N VAL A 268 -11.39 5.17 15.13
CA VAL A 268 -10.25 4.45 14.54
C VAL A 268 -10.43 2.95 14.67
N LEU A 269 -10.82 2.46 15.84
CA LEU A 269 -11.03 1.03 16.06
C LEU A 269 -12.19 0.49 15.22
N SER A 270 -13.30 1.23 15.14
CA SER A 270 -14.43 0.90 14.27
C SER A 270 -14.05 0.90 12.80
N PHE A 271 -13.32 1.92 12.35
CA PHE A 271 -12.79 2.00 10.98
C PHE A 271 -11.88 0.82 10.65
N MET A 272 -11.00 0.42 11.57
CA MET A 272 -10.09 -0.71 11.37
C MET A 272 -10.82 -2.04 11.17
N GLN A 273 -12.03 -2.21 11.72
CA GLN A 273 -12.81 -3.44 11.54
C GLN A 273 -13.14 -3.70 10.06
N THR A 274 -13.30 -2.66 9.24
CA THR A 274 -13.55 -2.82 7.80
C THR A 274 -12.37 -3.46 7.05
N TYR A 275 -11.16 -3.34 7.59
CA TYR A 275 -9.93 -3.91 7.00
C TYR A 275 -9.59 -5.29 7.56
N GLN A 276 -10.17 -5.64 8.70
CA GLN A 276 -9.72 -6.77 9.51
C GLN A 276 -9.77 -8.08 8.75
N ARG A 277 -10.88 -8.40 8.08
CA ARG A 277 -11.06 -9.68 7.36
C ARG A 277 -9.98 -9.89 6.30
N VAL A 278 -9.81 -8.94 5.39
CA VAL A 278 -8.81 -9.05 4.32
C VAL A 278 -7.40 -9.09 4.90
N THR A 279 -7.13 -8.30 5.95
CA THR A 279 -5.81 -8.29 6.61
C THR A 279 -5.50 -9.63 7.29
N GLN A 280 -6.46 -10.22 8.01
CA GLN A 280 -6.27 -11.53 8.64
C GLN A 280 -6.10 -12.64 7.61
N ASN A 281 -6.84 -12.59 6.49
CA ASN A 281 -6.62 -13.49 5.38
C ASN A 281 -5.20 -13.35 4.81
N MET A 282 -4.69 -12.13 4.70
CA MET A 282 -3.32 -11.88 4.25
C MET A 282 -2.28 -12.38 5.26
N PHE A 283 -2.48 -12.23 6.57
CA PHE A 283 -1.57 -12.82 7.57
C PHE A 283 -1.39 -14.32 7.37
N LYS A 284 -2.48 -15.02 7.03
CA LYS A 284 -2.49 -16.46 6.83
C LYS A 284 -1.89 -16.89 5.49
N PHE A 285 -2.17 -16.17 4.43
CA PHE A 285 -1.90 -16.65 3.07
C PHE A 285 -0.84 -15.86 2.31
N ALA A 286 -0.66 -14.55 2.54
CA ALA A 286 0.33 -13.78 1.82
C ALA A 286 1.77 -14.32 1.98
N PRO A 287 2.19 -14.85 3.15
CA PRO A 287 3.47 -15.51 3.27
C PRO A 287 3.70 -16.68 2.31
N LYS A 288 2.64 -17.30 1.77
CA LYS A 288 2.76 -18.43 0.85
C LYS A 288 3.14 -18.01 -0.57
N TYR A 289 2.81 -16.79 -0.99
CA TYR A 289 3.00 -16.32 -2.37
C TYR A 289 3.76 -14.99 -2.51
N ALA A 290 4.06 -14.30 -1.41
CA ALA A 290 4.94 -13.13 -1.46
C ALA A 290 6.37 -13.54 -1.81
N SER A 291 7.02 -12.78 -2.70
CA SER A 291 8.40 -13.03 -3.13
C SER A 291 9.41 -12.63 -2.04
N ILE A 292 9.13 -11.51 -1.35
CA ILE A 292 9.93 -11.03 -0.22
C ILE A 292 9.00 -10.78 0.95
N ILE A 293 9.38 -11.26 2.14
CA ILE A 293 8.63 -11.04 3.38
C ILE A 293 9.53 -10.31 4.35
N PHE A 294 9.15 -9.10 4.74
CA PHE A 294 9.77 -8.37 5.83
C PHE A 294 8.96 -8.56 7.10
N ASN A 295 9.46 -9.33 8.04
CA ASN A 295 8.85 -9.46 9.35
C ASN A 295 9.15 -8.22 10.18
N LEU A 296 8.11 -7.53 10.65
CA LEU A 296 8.22 -6.30 11.44
C LEU A 296 8.14 -6.62 12.94
N ASN A 297 8.95 -5.91 13.74
CA ASN A 297 8.79 -5.89 15.20
C ASN A 297 7.75 -4.83 15.63
N SER A 298 7.52 -4.71 16.95
CA SER A 298 6.59 -3.73 17.54
C SER A 298 6.93 -2.28 17.23
N ASP A 299 8.19 -1.99 16.93
CA ASP A 299 8.73 -0.64 16.67
C ASP A 299 8.82 -0.30 15.17
N HIS A 300 8.05 -0.97 14.33
CA HIS A 300 8.02 -0.83 12.86
C HIS A 300 9.33 -1.19 12.13
N GLN A 301 10.33 -1.74 12.84
CA GLN A 301 11.60 -2.11 12.25
C GLN A 301 11.49 -3.48 11.56
N ILE A 302 12.25 -3.66 10.50
CA ILE A 302 12.41 -4.98 9.87
C ILE A 302 13.32 -5.84 10.79
N LYS A 303 12.74 -6.92 11.32
CA LYS A 303 13.46 -7.90 12.15
C LYS A 303 14.22 -8.92 11.29
N SER A 304 13.57 -9.37 10.23
CA SER A 304 14.11 -10.37 9.30
C SER A 304 13.51 -10.23 7.92
N ALA A 305 14.22 -10.71 6.90
CA ALA A 305 13.76 -10.82 5.54
C ALA A 305 13.79 -12.28 5.09
N ILE A 306 12.77 -12.70 4.34
CA ILE A 306 12.68 -14.01 3.70
C ILE A 306 12.53 -13.75 2.20
N TYR A 307 13.45 -14.27 1.41
CA TYR A 307 13.38 -14.22 -0.06
C TYR A 307 12.96 -15.61 -0.56
N LYS A 308 11.97 -15.61 -1.43
CA LYS A 308 11.54 -16.83 -2.12
C LYS A 308 12.08 -16.87 -3.54
N LYS A 309 12.49 -18.04 -3.95
CA LYS A 309 12.93 -18.31 -5.33
C LYS A 309 11.78 -18.18 -6.32
#